data_69f28a5a34fbc75fccfe83364bf9e349
#
_entry.id   69f28a5a34fbc75fccfe83364bf9e349
#
_cell.length_a   1.000
_cell.length_b   1.000
_cell.length_c   1.000
_cell.angle_alpha   90.00
_cell.angle_beta   90.00
_cell.angle_gamma   90.00
#
_symmetry.space_group_name_H-M   'P 1'
#
loop_
_entity.id
_entity.type
_entity.pdbx_description
1 polymer ?
#
loop_
_entity_poly.entity_id
_entity_poly.type
_entity_poly.pdbx_seq_one_letter_code
_entity_poly.pdbx_strand_id
1 'polypeptide(L)'
;ILGLVGSEMCIRDRLKRDPYTKIHKKNVEFADFRVLKSIDIPSVLVESGFLTNPEDAERLKTKPGRRMIARSIFLGINNYCIENPIEGTLINNNTDYLEYTIQKGDVLSEIAIRFGVTVESIKVTNNISDNPIYPGQIIYVYLRNL
;
A
#
# COMPACT_ATOMS: atom_id res chain seq x y z
N ILE A 1 18.75 16.40 6.32
CA ILE A 1 18.00 15.59 5.35
C ILE A 1 16.66 15.26 5.99
N LEU A 2 15.65 16.06 5.69
CA LEU A 2 14.27 15.73 6.03
C LEU A 2 13.71 14.79 4.94
N GLY A 3 14.41 13.70 4.70
CA GLY A 3 13.82 12.57 3.98
C GLY A 3 12.81 11.88 4.90
N LEU A 4 11.84 11.25 4.33
CA LEU A 4 10.79 10.42 4.93
C LEU A 4 11.31 9.36 5.92
N VAL A 5 12.03 9.73 6.97
CA VAL A 5 12.65 8.81 7.96
C VAL A 5 11.62 7.84 8.59
N GLY A 6 10.34 8.06 8.40
CA GLY A 6 9.28 7.17 8.89
C GLY A 6 8.66 6.27 7.82
N SER A 7 8.49 6.73 6.56
CA SER A 7 7.79 5.95 5.53
C SER A 7 8.57 4.74 5.04
N GLU A 8 9.89 4.87 4.95
CA GLU A 8 10.77 3.76 4.57
C GLU A 8 10.68 2.65 5.60
N MET A 9 10.64 2.98 6.89
CA MET A 9 10.44 2.01 7.96
C MET A 9 9.05 1.37 7.87
N CYS A 10 8.01 2.16 7.61
CA CYS A 10 6.64 1.64 7.43
C CYS A 10 6.54 0.68 6.26
N ILE A 11 7.10 1.04 5.08
CA ILE A 11 7.14 0.18 3.89
C ILE A 11 7.91 -1.12 4.20
N ARG A 12 9.08 -0.99 4.80
CA ARG A 12 9.94 -2.13 5.13
C ARG A 12 9.27 -3.08 6.12
N ASP A 13 8.60 -2.57 7.15
CA ASP A 13 7.92 -3.40 8.14
C ASP A 13 6.71 -4.13 7.53
N ARG A 14 6.05 -3.54 6.55
CA ARG A 14 5.04 -4.22 5.75
C ARG A 14 5.64 -5.32 4.87
N LEU A 15 6.76 -5.05 4.20
CA LEU A 15 7.46 -6.05 3.41
C LEU A 15 7.96 -7.23 4.26
N LYS A 16 8.40 -6.99 5.50
CA LYS A 16 8.81 -8.05 6.44
C LYS A 16 7.68 -9.00 6.84
N ARG A 17 6.45 -8.50 6.91
CA ARG A 17 5.27 -9.32 7.25
C ARG A 17 4.82 -10.23 6.11
N ASP A 18 5.30 -9.97 4.90
CA ASP A 18 5.00 -10.78 3.75
C ASP A 18 5.94 -12.00 3.71
N PRO A 19 5.40 -13.24 3.81
CA PRO A 19 6.20 -14.46 3.82
C PRO A 19 6.98 -14.70 2.52
N TYR A 20 6.60 -14.02 1.44
CA TYR A 20 7.23 -14.17 0.12
C TYR A 20 8.25 -13.06 -0.19
N THR A 21 8.39 -12.08 0.69
CA THR A 21 9.33 -10.97 0.48
C THR A 21 10.59 -11.17 1.29
N LYS A 22 11.73 -11.30 0.61
CA LYS A 22 13.04 -11.35 1.22
C LYS A 22 13.64 -9.95 1.27
N ILE A 23 13.93 -9.46 2.47
CA ILE A 23 14.59 -8.17 2.64
C ILE A 23 16.09 -8.39 2.62
N HIS A 24 16.76 -7.87 1.61
CA HIS A 24 18.21 -8.04 1.41
C HIS A 24 19.06 -7.17 2.35
N LYS A 25 18.56 -5.99 2.73
CA LYS A 25 19.26 -5.08 3.63
C LYS A 25 18.58 -4.94 4.98
N LYS A 26 19.34 -5.00 6.05
CA LYS A 26 18.79 -4.91 7.42
C LYS A 26 18.26 -3.52 7.77
N ASN A 27 18.86 -2.48 7.23
CA ASN A 27 18.52 -1.09 7.52
C ASN A 27 18.13 -0.35 6.24
N VAL A 28 17.36 0.73 6.42
CA VAL A 28 17.16 1.73 5.38
C VAL A 28 18.49 2.44 5.15
N GLU A 29 18.87 2.64 3.91
CA GLU A 29 20.10 3.33 3.54
C GLU A 29 19.79 4.73 3.04
N PHE A 30 20.64 5.68 3.42
CA PHE A 30 20.61 7.01 2.87
C PHE A 30 21.48 7.05 1.62
N ALA A 31 20.91 7.54 0.53
CA ALA A 31 21.61 7.64 -0.75
C ALA A 31 21.46 9.02 -1.36
N ASP A 32 22.53 9.49 -1.98
CA ASP A 32 22.60 10.81 -2.59
C ASP A 32 22.03 10.83 -4.02
N PHE A 33 20.82 10.26 -4.18
CA PHE A 33 20.13 10.29 -5.46
C PHE A 33 19.39 11.62 -5.66
N ARG A 34 19.49 12.18 -6.86
CA ARG A 34 18.83 13.44 -7.20
C ARG A 34 17.33 13.44 -6.93
N VAL A 35 16.67 12.30 -7.19
CA VAL A 35 15.22 12.11 -6.95
C VAL A 35 14.85 12.20 -5.47
N LEU A 36 15.78 11.97 -4.55
CA LEU A 36 15.54 12.01 -3.11
C LEU A 36 15.89 13.39 -2.49
N LYS A 37 16.36 14.34 -3.28
CA LYS A 37 16.83 15.66 -2.80
C LYS A 37 15.75 16.74 -2.75
N SER A 38 14.47 16.40 -2.99
CA SER A 38 13.41 17.39 -2.85
C SER A 38 13.25 17.78 -1.38
N ILE A 39 13.26 19.09 -1.12
CA ILE A 39 13.09 19.64 0.24
C ILE A 39 11.60 19.67 0.60
N ASP A 40 10.74 19.87 -0.40
CA ASP A 40 9.31 20.14 -0.19
C ASP A 40 8.45 18.88 -0.32
N ILE A 41 8.98 17.82 -0.95
CA ILE A 41 8.24 16.60 -1.20
C ILE A 41 8.96 15.42 -0.57
N PRO A 42 8.35 14.76 0.41
CA PRO A 42 8.86 13.52 0.95
C PRO A 42 9.10 12.50 -0.18
N SER A 43 10.29 11.92 -0.24
CA SER A 43 10.69 11.05 -1.34
C SER A 43 11.36 9.78 -0.82
N VAL A 44 11.04 8.65 -1.43
CA VAL A 44 11.61 7.34 -1.12
C VAL A 44 11.91 6.57 -2.40
N LEU A 45 13.03 5.86 -2.42
CA LEU A 45 13.36 4.89 -3.46
C LEU A 45 13.15 3.47 -2.92
N VAL A 46 12.28 2.71 -3.57
CA VAL A 46 12.02 1.32 -3.21
C VAL A 46 12.62 0.40 -4.27
N GLU A 47 13.64 -0.35 -3.88
CA GLU A 47 14.21 -1.41 -4.71
C GLU A 47 13.44 -2.72 -4.45
N SER A 48 12.62 -3.13 -5.42
CA SER A 48 11.69 -4.25 -5.28
C SER A 48 12.35 -5.63 -5.37
N GLY A 49 13.63 -5.70 -5.70
CA GLY A 49 14.44 -6.91 -5.81
C GLY A 49 15.48 -6.81 -6.91
N PHE A 50 16.35 -7.79 -6.97
CA PHE A 50 17.43 -7.88 -7.94
C PHE A 50 17.08 -8.86 -9.07
N LEU A 51 17.08 -8.40 -10.32
CA LEU A 51 16.79 -9.26 -11.47
C LEU A 51 17.84 -10.37 -11.69
N THR A 52 19.03 -10.19 -11.12
CA THR A 52 20.10 -11.20 -11.12
C THR A 52 19.89 -12.30 -10.06
N ASN A 53 18.98 -12.07 -9.08
CA ASN A 53 18.58 -13.08 -8.13
C ASN A 53 17.40 -13.87 -8.70
N PRO A 54 17.49 -15.21 -8.86
CA PRO A 54 16.44 -16.02 -9.47
C PRO A 54 15.10 -15.96 -8.71
N GLU A 55 15.11 -15.91 -7.38
CA GLU A 55 13.90 -15.84 -6.54
C GLU A 55 13.18 -14.50 -6.73
N ASP A 56 13.95 -13.40 -6.73
CA ASP A 56 13.39 -12.06 -6.96
C ASP A 56 12.84 -11.92 -8.38
N ALA A 57 13.60 -12.41 -9.36
CA ALA A 57 13.20 -12.38 -10.76
C ALA A 57 11.90 -13.17 -10.98
N GLU A 58 11.76 -14.36 -10.39
CA GLU A 58 10.56 -15.16 -10.51
C GLU A 58 9.36 -14.47 -9.84
N ARG A 59 9.53 -13.92 -8.65
CA ARG A 59 8.50 -13.14 -7.96
C ARG A 59 8.04 -11.94 -8.79
N LEU A 60 8.99 -11.19 -9.37
CA LEU A 60 8.70 -10.00 -10.18
C LEU A 60 8.04 -10.32 -11.53
N LYS A 61 8.26 -11.51 -12.10
CA LYS A 61 7.58 -11.97 -13.31
C LYS A 61 6.09 -12.22 -13.08
N THR A 62 5.71 -12.65 -11.89
CA THR A 62 4.33 -13.03 -11.60
C THR A 62 3.46 -11.82 -11.26
N LYS A 63 2.18 -11.86 -11.67
CA LYS A 63 1.20 -10.81 -11.31
C LYS A 63 0.93 -10.76 -9.79
N PRO A 64 0.78 -11.89 -9.09
CA PRO A 64 0.66 -11.89 -7.63
C PRO A 64 1.87 -11.28 -6.93
N GLY A 65 3.08 -11.63 -7.31
CA GLY A 65 4.30 -11.09 -6.70
C GLY A 65 4.41 -9.57 -6.84
N ARG A 66 4.15 -9.02 -8.03
CA ARG A 66 4.14 -7.57 -8.24
C ARG A 66 3.04 -6.87 -7.45
N ARG A 67 1.84 -7.45 -7.37
CA ARG A 67 0.72 -6.90 -6.58
C ARG A 67 1.06 -6.83 -5.10
N MET A 68 1.72 -7.85 -4.58
CA MET A 68 2.11 -7.93 -3.18
C MET A 68 3.11 -6.84 -2.81
N ILE A 69 4.14 -6.63 -3.63
CA ILE A 69 5.11 -5.56 -3.44
C ILE A 69 4.42 -4.18 -3.50
N ALA A 70 3.62 -3.96 -4.55
CA ALA A 70 2.88 -2.70 -4.71
C ALA A 70 1.95 -2.41 -3.53
N ARG A 71 1.28 -3.45 -3.00
CA ARG A 71 0.45 -3.35 -1.81
C ARG A 71 1.24 -2.96 -0.57
N SER A 72 2.37 -3.60 -0.34
CA SER A 72 3.22 -3.29 0.82
C SER A 72 3.74 -1.85 0.77
N ILE A 73 4.11 -1.37 -0.42
CA ILE A 73 4.51 0.02 -0.64
C ILE A 73 3.33 0.97 -0.34
N PHE A 74 2.16 0.69 -0.91
CA PHE A 74 0.95 1.50 -0.69
C PHE A 74 0.61 1.60 0.80
N LEU A 75 0.56 0.47 1.50
CA LEU A 75 0.23 0.44 2.92
C LEU A 75 1.28 1.16 3.78
N GLY A 76 2.56 1.04 3.41
CA GLY A 76 3.64 1.76 4.10
C GLY A 76 3.51 3.27 3.93
N ILE A 77 3.25 3.75 2.71
CA ILE A 77 3.02 5.17 2.44
C ILE A 77 1.77 5.67 3.17
N ASN A 78 0.68 4.91 3.10
CA ASN A 78 -0.57 5.28 3.77
C ASN A 78 -0.39 5.41 5.29
N ASN A 79 0.28 4.45 5.93
CA ASN A 79 0.58 4.53 7.36
C ASN A 79 1.43 5.76 7.70
N TYR A 80 2.45 6.04 6.88
CA TYR A 80 3.28 7.23 7.06
C TYR A 80 2.45 8.51 6.98
N CYS A 81 1.59 8.65 5.98
CA CYS A 81 0.76 9.85 5.81
C CYS A 81 -0.28 10.02 6.93
N ILE A 82 -0.74 8.92 7.54
CA ILE A 82 -1.60 8.96 8.73
C ILE A 82 -0.83 9.49 9.95
N GLU A 83 0.41 9.03 10.14
CA GLU A 83 1.26 9.45 11.25
C GLU A 83 1.86 10.85 11.04
N ASN A 84 2.04 11.25 9.77
CA ASN A 84 2.63 12.54 9.37
C ASN A 84 1.73 13.23 8.35
N PRO A 85 0.66 13.88 8.79
CA PRO A 85 -0.28 14.53 7.89
C PRO A 85 0.37 15.61 7.04
N ILE A 86 0.15 15.55 5.74
CA ILE A 86 0.63 16.54 4.79
C ILE A 86 -0.53 17.51 4.51
N GLU A 87 -0.38 18.78 4.88
CA GLU A 87 -1.39 19.81 4.61
C GLU A 87 -1.76 19.85 3.11
N GLY A 88 -3.06 19.97 2.84
CA GLY A 88 -3.59 20.03 1.46
C GLY A 88 -3.71 18.68 0.76
N THR A 89 -3.39 17.56 1.42
CA THR A 89 -3.67 16.22 0.87
C THR A 89 -5.05 15.72 1.29
N LEU A 90 -5.67 14.92 0.41
CA LEU A 90 -6.94 14.23 0.71
C LEU A 90 -6.77 13.11 1.76
N ILE A 91 -5.53 12.80 2.16
CA ILE A 91 -5.22 11.87 3.24
C ILE A 91 -5.43 12.62 4.56
N ASN A 92 -6.67 12.78 4.93
CA ASN A 92 -7.06 13.49 6.14
C ASN A 92 -6.92 12.56 7.35
N ASN A 93 -6.42 13.11 8.46
CA ASN A 93 -6.15 12.45 9.73
C ASN A 93 -7.34 11.72 10.38
N ASN A 94 -8.50 11.77 9.77
CA ASN A 94 -9.75 11.28 10.37
C ASN A 94 -10.48 10.23 9.52
N THR A 95 -9.92 9.81 8.39
CA THR A 95 -10.56 8.75 7.59
C THR A 95 -9.68 7.53 7.57
N ASP A 96 -9.93 6.63 8.51
CA ASP A 96 -9.47 5.24 8.44
C ASP A 96 -10.04 4.52 7.20
N TYR A 97 -10.78 5.25 6.36
CA TYR A 97 -11.54 4.74 5.22
C TYR A 97 -11.06 5.35 3.92
N LEU A 98 -10.91 4.51 2.91
CA LEU A 98 -10.76 4.93 1.53
C LEU A 98 -12.13 4.85 0.84
N GLU A 99 -12.56 5.91 0.19
CA GLU A 99 -13.73 5.88 -0.70
C GLU A 99 -13.35 5.21 -2.03
N TYR A 100 -14.14 4.22 -2.43
CA TYR A 100 -13.98 3.55 -3.70
C TYR A 100 -15.29 3.51 -4.47
N THR A 101 -15.29 4.02 -5.69
CA THR A 101 -16.44 3.93 -6.59
C THR A 101 -16.37 2.63 -7.39
N ILE A 102 -17.36 1.77 -7.18
CA ILE A 102 -17.47 0.47 -7.87
C ILE A 102 -17.50 0.70 -9.39
N GLN A 103 -16.64 -0.03 -10.09
CA GLN A 103 -16.56 -0.04 -11.54
C GLN A 103 -17.35 -1.23 -12.11
N LYS A 104 -17.73 -1.12 -13.39
CA LYS A 104 -18.40 -2.24 -14.09
C LYS A 104 -17.49 -3.47 -14.11
N GLY A 105 -17.99 -4.57 -13.58
CA GLY A 105 -17.25 -5.84 -13.48
C GLY A 105 -16.47 -6.06 -12.17
N ASP A 106 -16.49 -5.09 -11.26
CA ASP A 106 -15.92 -5.29 -9.94
C ASP A 106 -16.70 -6.33 -9.13
N VAL A 107 -15.94 -7.11 -8.35
CA VAL A 107 -16.48 -8.01 -7.33
C VAL A 107 -15.78 -7.76 -5.99
N LEU A 108 -16.50 -7.92 -4.88
CA LEU A 108 -15.97 -7.61 -3.55
C LEU A 108 -14.68 -8.35 -3.22
N SER A 109 -14.53 -9.58 -3.71
CA SER A 109 -13.31 -10.37 -3.49
C SER A 109 -12.08 -9.77 -4.17
N GLU A 110 -12.23 -9.23 -5.38
CA GLU A 110 -11.13 -8.56 -6.09
C GLU A 110 -10.81 -7.19 -5.48
N ILE A 111 -11.83 -6.46 -5.05
CA ILE A 111 -11.67 -5.20 -4.32
C ILE A 111 -10.94 -5.46 -3.01
N ALA A 112 -11.35 -6.47 -2.25
CA ALA A 112 -10.70 -6.87 -1.00
C ALA A 112 -9.21 -7.20 -1.22
N ILE A 113 -8.88 -7.98 -2.26
CA ILE A 113 -7.50 -8.28 -2.64
C ILE A 113 -6.74 -7.01 -3.05
N ARG A 114 -7.37 -6.12 -3.81
CA ARG A 114 -6.76 -4.87 -4.29
C ARG A 114 -6.33 -3.97 -3.15
N PHE A 115 -7.20 -3.81 -2.16
CA PHE A 115 -6.96 -2.94 -1.00
C PHE A 115 -6.37 -3.69 0.20
N GLY A 116 -6.24 -5.00 0.11
CA GLY A 116 -5.62 -5.82 1.13
C GLY A 116 -6.43 -5.96 2.41
N VAL A 117 -7.73 -5.90 2.29
CA VAL A 117 -8.70 -6.10 3.36
C VAL A 117 -9.45 -7.41 3.16
N THR A 118 -10.30 -7.80 4.11
CA THR A 118 -11.19 -8.93 3.93
C THR A 118 -12.52 -8.47 3.30
N VAL A 119 -13.19 -9.38 2.58
CA VAL A 119 -14.55 -9.11 2.07
C VAL A 119 -15.50 -8.79 3.22
N GLU A 120 -15.35 -9.48 4.35
CA GLU A 120 -16.15 -9.26 5.54
C GLU A 120 -15.95 -7.85 6.10
N SER A 121 -14.72 -7.36 6.15
CA SER A 121 -14.43 -5.97 6.56
C SER A 121 -15.14 -4.96 5.66
N ILE A 122 -15.12 -5.16 4.32
CA ILE A 122 -15.84 -4.27 3.41
C ILE A 122 -17.35 -4.34 3.67
N LYS A 123 -17.92 -5.53 3.83
CA LYS A 123 -19.35 -5.72 4.09
C LYS A 123 -19.80 -5.03 5.37
N VAL A 124 -19.09 -5.27 6.47
CA VAL A 124 -19.40 -4.67 7.77
C VAL A 124 -19.31 -3.14 7.70
N THR A 125 -18.24 -2.62 7.11
CA THR A 125 -18.02 -1.16 7.00
C THR A 125 -19.14 -0.46 6.21
N ASN A 126 -19.71 -1.15 5.19
CA ASN A 126 -20.69 -0.58 4.27
C ASN A 126 -22.13 -1.06 4.52
N ASN A 127 -22.38 -1.82 5.59
CA ASN A 127 -23.67 -2.44 5.89
C ASN A 127 -24.23 -3.28 4.72
N ILE A 128 -23.34 -3.99 4.00
CA ILE A 128 -23.71 -4.88 2.90
C ILE A 128 -23.98 -6.27 3.47
N SER A 129 -25.25 -6.69 3.54
CA SER A 129 -25.64 -8.02 4.03
C SER A 129 -25.38 -9.12 3.01
N ASP A 130 -25.67 -8.83 1.73
CA ASP A 130 -25.45 -9.73 0.59
C ASP A 130 -24.43 -9.15 -0.37
N ASN A 131 -23.96 -9.94 -1.35
CA ASN A 131 -22.90 -9.51 -2.27
C ASN A 131 -23.30 -8.58 -3.44
N PRO A 132 -24.56 -8.12 -3.64
CA PRO A 132 -24.82 -7.23 -4.76
C PRO A 132 -24.16 -5.87 -4.52
N ILE A 133 -23.18 -5.59 -5.38
CA ILE A 133 -22.59 -4.27 -5.54
C ILE A 133 -22.86 -3.80 -6.96
N TYR A 134 -23.05 -2.49 -7.13
CA TYR A 134 -23.46 -1.93 -8.41
C TYR A 134 -22.45 -0.91 -8.91
N PRO A 135 -22.19 -0.83 -10.22
CA PRO A 135 -21.36 0.21 -10.80
C PRO A 135 -21.86 1.61 -10.41
N GLY A 136 -20.93 2.47 -10.01
CA GLY A 136 -21.23 3.81 -9.49
C GLY A 136 -21.55 3.88 -8.00
N GLN A 137 -21.73 2.75 -7.33
CA GLN A 137 -21.86 2.70 -5.87
C GLN A 137 -20.55 3.10 -5.21
N ILE A 138 -20.62 3.96 -4.19
CA ILE A 138 -19.46 4.30 -3.36
C ILE A 138 -19.44 3.36 -2.18
N ILE A 139 -18.27 2.74 -1.94
CA ILE A 139 -18.00 1.95 -0.75
C ILE A 139 -16.80 2.51 0.00
N TYR A 140 -16.81 2.31 1.32
CA TYR A 140 -15.72 2.67 2.21
C TYR A 140 -14.89 1.43 2.54
N VAL A 141 -13.59 1.52 2.31
CA VAL A 141 -12.64 0.45 2.62
C VAL A 141 -11.83 0.84 3.84
N TYR A 142 -11.98 0.11 4.93
CA TYR A 142 -11.28 0.39 6.17
C TYR A 142 -9.86 -0.20 6.13
N LEU A 143 -8.85 0.66 6.26
CA LEU A 143 -7.45 0.28 6.04
C LEU A 143 -6.67 -0.05 7.33
N ARG A 144 -7.24 0.19 8.52
CA ARG A 144 -6.53 0.04 9.80
C ARG A 144 -6.37 -1.40 10.29
N ASN A 145 -7.12 -2.36 9.78
CA ASN A 145 -7.09 -3.76 10.22
C ASN A 145 -6.16 -4.66 9.40
N LEU A 146 -4.97 -4.15 9.08
CA LEU A 146 -3.99 -4.88 8.27
C LEU A 146 -2.66 -5.04 8.99
#